data_9d769452094693365503999a6481ae41
#
_entry.id   9d769452094693365503999a6481ae41
#
_cell.length_a   1.000
_cell.length_b   1.000
_cell.length_c   1.000
_cell.angle_alpha   90.00
_cell.angle_beta   90.00
_cell.angle_gamma   90.00
#
_symmetry.space_group_name_H-M   'P 1'
#
loop_
_entity.id
_entity.type
_entity.pdbx_description
1 polymer ?
#
loop_
_entity_poly.entity_id
_entity_poly.type
_entity_poly.pdbx_seq_one_letter_code
_entity_poly.pdbx_strand_id
1 'polypeptide(L)'
;MATTWMGFTTSIARSHPALCEASDVRAEAYGHHVPAMGATLAQPDLIDLQPGTTVLVCRDKASGQVAGTARIQRNQQSPLQIERSIDVPEALAGHHLAEITRLAIRPGADTLMRPMLVKACYLYAVASQIRWLVIGARSPALIRIYRGLGFADLLGEGRQVPLAHAGGLPHSVLAFNVVAAERTWHAARHGLYNFMVETFHPDLQLTGEPEFAEAVVAQTDAPRPGARPQLRKVA
;
A
#
# COMPACT_ATOMS: atom_id res chain seq x y z
N MET A 1 27.76 4.00 -3.95
CA MET A 1 26.36 4.24 -3.56
C MET A 1 26.31 5.55 -2.80
N ALA A 2 25.52 6.52 -3.28
CA ALA A 2 25.35 7.80 -2.59
C ALA A 2 24.47 7.62 -1.34
N THR A 3 24.66 8.44 -0.30
CA THR A 3 23.83 8.46 0.91
C THR A 3 23.12 9.78 0.99
N THR A 4 21.80 9.76 1.12
CA THR A 4 20.98 10.98 1.21
C THR A 4 20.02 10.89 2.39
N TRP A 5 20.04 11.92 3.24
CA TRP A 5 19.11 12.08 4.35
C TRP A 5 17.90 12.90 3.92
N MET A 6 16.74 12.54 4.44
CA MET A 6 15.46 13.20 4.12
C MET A 6 14.99 14.03 5.32
N GLY A 7 14.13 15.01 5.09
CA GLY A 7 13.41 15.75 6.13
C GLY A 7 12.35 14.91 6.87
N PHE A 8 12.17 13.67 6.46
CA PHE A 8 11.20 12.73 7.02
C PHE A 8 11.78 11.31 7.09
N THR A 9 11.18 10.45 7.93
CA THR A 9 11.46 9.00 7.96
C THR A 9 10.32 8.26 7.28
N THR A 10 10.63 7.12 6.63
CA THR A 10 9.63 6.20 6.06
C THR A 10 9.80 4.85 6.72
N SER A 11 8.73 4.34 7.33
CA SER A 11 8.76 3.08 8.07
C SER A 11 7.44 2.32 7.96
N ILE A 12 7.43 1.08 8.45
CA ILE A 12 6.21 0.28 8.61
C ILE A 12 5.46 0.76 9.85
N ALA A 13 4.15 0.97 9.74
CA ALA A 13 3.26 1.20 10.87
C ALA A 13 3.13 -0.10 11.67
N ARG A 14 3.68 -0.15 12.88
CA ARG A 14 3.77 -1.37 13.71
C ARG A 14 2.79 -1.41 14.86
N SER A 15 2.10 -0.31 15.13
CA SER A 15 1.18 -0.19 16.25
C SER A 15 -0.16 0.36 15.80
N HIS A 16 -1.22 0.08 16.55
CA HIS A 16 -2.53 0.62 16.27
C HIS A 16 -2.54 2.17 16.22
N PRO A 17 -1.85 2.91 17.12
CA PRO A 17 -1.71 4.36 16.96
C PRO A 17 -1.10 4.80 15.64
N ALA A 18 -0.07 4.10 15.15
CA ALA A 18 0.53 4.42 13.84
C ALA A 18 -0.42 4.16 12.67
N LEU A 19 -1.31 3.16 12.78
CA LEU A 19 -2.38 2.95 11.79
C LEU A 19 -3.45 4.05 11.85
N CYS A 20 -3.79 4.55 13.05
CA CYS A 20 -4.70 5.69 13.19
C CYS A 20 -4.09 6.93 12.53
N GLU A 21 -2.82 7.25 12.78
CA GLU A 21 -2.13 8.36 12.12
C GLU A 21 -2.14 8.23 10.57
N ALA A 22 -1.94 7.00 10.05
CA ALA A 22 -2.04 6.73 8.62
C ALA A 22 -3.46 6.97 8.09
N SER A 23 -4.49 6.61 8.88
CA SER A 23 -5.89 6.83 8.54
C SER A 23 -6.26 8.32 8.52
N ASP A 24 -5.73 9.12 9.43
CA ASP A 24 -5.89 10.57 9.43
C ASP A 24 -5.36 11.21 8.13
N VAL A 25 -4.17 10.78 7.68
CA VAL A 25 -3.60 11.22 6.40
C VAL A 25 -4.51 10.83 5.22
N ARG A 26 -5.05 9.61 5.23
CA ARG A 26 -5.98 9.13 4.19
C ARG A 26 -7.27 9.95 4.20
N ALA A 27 -7.86 10.15 5.38
CA ALA A 27 -9.10 10.90 5.54
C ALA A 27 -8.96 12.33 5.00
N GLU A 28 -7.87 13.01 5.33
CA GLU A 28 -7.58 14.36 4.86
C GLU A 28 -7.36 14.39 3.34
N ALA A 29 -6.46 13.56 2.82
CA ALA A 29 -6.08 13.58 1.40
C ALA A 29 -7.21 13.15 0.47
N TYR A 30 -7.98 12.12 0.83
CA TYR A 30 -9.12 11.66 0.02
C TYR A 30 -10.36 12.51 0.25
N GLY A 31 -10.58 12.97 1.49
CA GLY A 31 -11.73 13.80 1.85
C GLY A 31 -11.76 15.14 1.12
N HIS A 32 -10.58 15.69 0.79
CA HIS A 32 -10.47 16.90 -0.03
C HIS A 32 -11.12 16.72 -1.42
N HIS A 33 -11.06 15.52 -1.99
CA HIS A 33 -11.60 15.23 -3.33
C HIS A 33 -12.96 14.53 -3.29
N VAL A 34 -13.20 13.69 -2.27
CA VAL A 34 -14.43 12.89 -2.09
C VAL A 34 -14.76 12.84 -0.60
N PRO A 35 -15.56 13.81 -0.09
CA PRO A 35 -15.84 13.94 1.35
C PRO A 35 -16.35 12.65 2.02
N ALA A 36 -17.22 11.89 1.34
CA ALA A 36 -17.73 10.62 1.84
C ALA A 36 -16.63 9.57 2.06
N MET A 37 -15.60 9.54 1.19
CA MET A 37 -14.42 8.68 1.39
C MET A 37 -13.58 9.14 2.58
N GLY A 38 -13.44 10.44 2.81
CA GLY A 38 -12.71 10.96 3.96
C GLY A 38 -13.27 10.43 5.27
N ALA A 39 -14.58 10.49 5.45
CA ALA A 39 -15.24 9.95 6.64
C ALA A 39 -15.01 8.43 6.82
N THR A 40 -15.08 7.67 5.74
CA THR A 40 -14.86 6.20 5.77
C THR A 40 -13.40 5.84 6.11
N LEU A 41 -12.44 6.68 5.74
CA LEU A 41 -11.01 6.43 5.91
C LEU A 41 -10.43 7.01 7.22
N ALA A 42 -11.25 7.63 8.06
CA ALA A 42 -10.84 8.24 9.34
C ALA A 42 -10.42 7.21 10.40
N GLN A 43 -10.67 5.94 10.18
CA GLN A 43 -10.24 4.84 11.04
C GLN A 43 -9.50 3.78 10.22
N PRO A 44 -8.58 3.01 10.83
CA PRO A 44 -7.98 1.86 10.18
C PRO A 44 -9.05 0.89 9.68
N ASP A 45 -8.95 0.43 8.44
CA ASP A 45 -9.86 -0.58 7.95
C ASP A 45 -9.36 -2.01 8.31
N LEU A 46 -10.27 -3.00 8.27
CA LEU A 46 -9.94 -4.38 8.62
C LEU A 46 -8.81 -4.97 7.76
N ILE A 47 -8.60 -4.43 6.57
CA ILE A 47 -7.54 -4.88 5.66
C ILE A 47 -6.16 -4.45 6.17
N ASP A 48 -6.07 -3.30 6.86
CA ASP A 48 -4.80 -2.85 7.46
C ASP A 48 -4.27 -3.83 8.52
N LEU A 49 -5.16 -4.64 9.10
CA LEU A 49 -4.87 -5.63 10.14
C LEU A 49 -4.70 -7.06 9.61
N GLN A 50 -4.97 -7.29 8.32
CA GLN A 50 -4.90 -8.64 7.75
C GLN A 50 -3.45 -9.12 7.58
N PRO A 51 -3.18 -10.41 7.80
CA PRO A 51 -1.92 -11.02 7.41
C PRO A 51 -1.62 -10.74 5.92
N GLY A 52 -0.37 -10.44 5.60
CA GLY A 52 0.03 -10.07 4.23
C GLY A 52 -0.21 -8.61 3.86
N THR A 53 -0.76 -7.82 4.76
CA THR A 53 -0.90 -6.37 4.59
C THR A 53 0.16 -5.62 5.38
N THR A 54 0.76 -4.63 4.75
CA THR A 54 1.75 -3.74 5.35
C THR A 54 1.35 -2.30 5.08
N VAL A 55 1.30 -1.47 6.11
CA VAL A 55 1.05 -0.04 5.99
C VAL A 55 2.37 0.71 6.20
N LEU A 56 2.73 1.55 5.24
CA LEU A 56 3.88 2.44 5.31
C LEU A 56 3.45 3.82 5.76
N VAL A 57 4.29 4.48 6.55
CA VAL A 57 4.09 5.86 7.00
C VAL A 57 5.34 6.69 6.74
N CYS A 58 5.16 7.92 6.26
CA CYS A 58 6.19 8.94 6.21
C CYS A 58 5.94 9.92 7.35
N ARG A 59 6.89 10.03 8.27
CA ARG A 59 6.83 10.94 9.41
C ARG A 59 7.79 12.10 9.20
N ASP A 60 7.27 13.30 9.18
CA ASP A 60 8.06 14.54 9.12
C ASP A 60 8.91 14.69 10.38
N LYS A 61 10.19 14.97 10.24
CA LYS A 61 11.13 15.05 11.37
C LYS A 61 10.99 16.32 12.18
N ALA A 62 10.52 17.39 11.57
CA ALA A 62 10.40 18.68 12.25
C ALA A 62 9.15 18.72 13.13
N SER A 63 8.02 18.23 12.64
CA SER A 63 6.75 18.22 13.36
C SER A 63 6.50 16.93 14.15
N GLY A 64 7.17 15.83 13.82
CA GLY A 64 6.88 14.50 14.33
C GLY A 64 5.58 13.88 13.80
N GLN A 65 4.86 14.55 12.90
CA GLN A 65 3.57 14.09 12.40
C GLN A 65 3.72 13.18 11.18
N VAL A 66 2.82 12.20 11.03
CA VAL A 66 2.71 11.42 9.79
C VAL A 66 2.07 12.31 8.71
N ALA A 67 2.77 12.44 7.60
CA ALA A 67 2.35 13.27 6.47
C ALA A 67 2.16 12.49 5.17
N GLY A 68 2.57 11.22 5.12
CA GLY A 68 2.39 10.34 3.98
C GLY A 68 2.13 8.89 4.40
N THR A 69 1.40 8.14 3.60
CA THR A 69 1.11 6.72 3.83
C THR A 69 0.90 5.97 2.53
N ALA A 70 1.13 4.65 2.55
CA ALA A 70 0.72 3.72 1.50
C ALA A 70 0.42 2.36 2.14
N ARG A 71 -0.49 1.57 1.56
CA ARG A 71 -0.75 0.19 1.95
C ARG A 71 -0.31 -0.75 0.84
N ILE A 72 0.35 -1.83 1.23
CA ILE A 72 0.75 -2.93 0.37
C ILE A 72 0.04 -4.19 0.87
N GLN A 73 -0.72 -4.86 0.00
CA GLN A 73 -1.36 -6.14 0.28
C GLN A 73 -0.81 -7.20 -0.66
N ARG A 74 -0.35 -8.34 -0.12
CA ARG A 74 0.18 -9.46 -0.88
C ARG A 74 -0.90 -10.50 -1.14
N ASN A 75 -0.87 -11.16 -2.32
CA ASN A 75 -1.85 -12.19 -2.69
C ASN A 75 -1.57 -13.59 -2.11
N GLN A 76 -0.47 -13.79 -1.38
CA GLN A 76 -0.08 -15.10 -0.84
C GLN A 76 -0.99 -15.60 0.28
N GLN A 77 -1.70 -14.72 0.96
CA GLN A 77 -2.54 -15.06 2.12
C GLN A 77 -4.02 -14.79 1.89
N SER A 78 -4.35 -13.86 0.99
CA SER A 78 -5.72 -13.54 0.61
C SER A 78 -5.73 -12.90 -0.78
N PRO A 79 -6.83 -13.02 -1.54
CA PRO A 79 -6.95 -12.30 -2.81
C PRO A 79 -6.78 -10.80 -2.62
N LEU A 80 -6.20 -10.13 -3.61
CA LEU A 80 -6.07 -8.67 -3.63
C LEU A 80 -7.45 -8.02 -3.75
N GLN A 81 -7.59 -6.79 -3.26
CA GLN A 81 -8.88 -6.09 -3.36
C GLN A 81 -9.31 -5.86 -4.81
N ILE A 82 -8.34 -5.66 -5.70
CA ILE A 82 -8.60 -5.46 -7.12
C ILE A 82 -9.25 -6.68 -7.78
N GLU A 83 -8.97 -7.90 -7.30
CA GLU A 83 -9.55 -9.15 -7.81
C GLU A 83 -11.07 -9.25 -7.61
N ARG A 84 -11.66 -8.39 -6.77
CA ARG A 84 -13.12 -8.25 -6.65
C ARG A 84 -13.76 -7.48 -7.80
N SER A 85 -12.95 -6.88 -8.66
CA SER A 85 -13.41 -5.98 -9.73
C SER A 85 -12.92 -6.38 -11.11
N ILE A 86 -11.84 -7.17 -11.17
CA ILE A 86 -11.27 -7.67 -12.42
C ILE A 86 -10.79 -9.11 -12.26
N ASP A 87 -10.80 -9.84 -13.35
CA ASP A 87 -10.05 -11.10 -13.47
C ASP A 87 -8.57 -10.74 -13.69
N VAL A 88 -7.69 -11.41 -12.94
CA VAL A 88 -6.25 -11.21 -13.11
C VAL A 88 -5.82 -11.79 -14.47
N PRO A 89 -5.21 -10.98 -15.34
CA PRO A 89 -4.73 -11.47 -16.63
C PRO A 89 -3.74 -12.62 -16.49
N GLU A 90 -3.76 -13.55 -17.46
CA GLU A 90 -2.90 -14.75 -17.47
C GLU A 90 -1.41 -14.43 -17.27
N ALA A 91 -0.93 -13.30 -17.81
CA ALA A 91 0.44 -12.85 -17.65
C ALA A 91 0.88 -12.61 -16.17
N LEU A 92 -0.08 -12.40 -15.28
CA LEU A 92 0.15 -12.21 -13.85
C LEU A 92 -0.31 -13.42 -13.03
N ALA A 93 -1.12 -14.30 -13.59
CA ALA A 93 -1.69 -15.45 -12.90
C ALA A 93 -0.57 -16.38 -12.38
N GLY A 94 -0.75 -16.93 -11.19
CA GLY A 94 0.21 -17.83 -10.56
C GLY A 94 1.49 -17.17 -10.04
N HIS A 95 1.61 -15.84 -10.14
CA HIS A 95 2.75 -15.11 -9.57
C HIS A 95 2.43 -14.49 -8.20
N HIS A 96 3.49 -14.21 -7.44
CA HIS A 96 3.39 -13.38 -6.25
C HIS A 96 3.16 -11.92 -6.66
N LEU A 97 1.99 -11.42 -6.31
CA LEU A 97 1.54 -10.07 -6.58
C LEU A 97 1.39 -9.28 -5.28
N ALA A 98 1.55 -7.97 -5.37
CA ALA A 98 1.08 -7.08 -4.31
C ALA A 98 0.33 -5.90 -4.91
N GLU A 99 -0.75 -5.50 -4.25
CA GLU A 99 -1.53 -4.32 -4.59
C GLU A 99 -1.12 -3.14 -3.70
N ILE A 100 -0.81 -2.00 -4.34
CA ILE A 100 -0.58 -0.74 -3.64
C ILE A 100 -1.90 0.02 -3.62
N THR A 101 -2.39 0.31 -2.42
CA THR A 101 -3.59 1.11 -2.20
C THR A 101 -3.34 2.19 -1.16
N ARG A 102 -4.28 3.10 -1.00
CA ARG A 102 -4.24 4.13 0.06
C ARG A 102 -2.95 4.96 0.06
N LEU A 103 -2.29 5.13 -1.09
CA LEU A 103 -1.17 6.05 -1.20
C LEU A 103 -1.73 7.49 -1.10
N ALA A 104 -1.40 8.12 -0.01
CA ALA A 104 -1.91 9.45 0.34
C ALA A 104 -0.77 10.29 0.94
N ILE A 105 -0.80 11.59 0.68
CA ILE A 105 0.17 12.57 1.18
C ILE A 105 -0.61 13.82 1.54
N ARG A 106 -0.35 14.39 2.71
CA ARG A 106 -0.96 15.64 3.15
C ARG A 106 -0.62 16.80 2.21
N PRO A 107 -1.54 17.73 1.98
CA PRO A 107 -1.22 18.97 1.27
C PRO A 107 -0.05 19.71 1.93
N GLY A 108 0.86 20.24 1.12
CA GLY A 108 2.03 20.98 1.61
C GLY A 108 3.18 20.14 2.18
N ALA A 109 3.04 18.81 2.25
CA ALA A 109 4.14 17.93 2.66
C ALA A 109 5.27 17.90 1.62
N ASP A 110 6.44 17.39 2.04
CA ASP A 110 7.63 17.28 1.20
C ASP A 110 7.31 16.49 -0.10
N THR A 111 7.65 17.07 -1.22
CA THR A 111 7.40 16.50 -2.56
C THR A 111 8.12 15.17 -2.79
N LEU A 112 9.22 14.91 -2.06
CA LEU A 112 9.96 13.65 -2.10
C LEU A 112 9.27 12.50 -1.35
N MET A 113 8.22 12.76 -0.56
CA MET A 113 7.49 11.69 0.12
C MET A 113 6.83 10.71 -0.86
N ARG A 114 6.28 11.20 -1.99
CA ARG A 114 5.66 10.30 -2.98
C ARG A 114 6.68 9.38 -3.64
N PRO A 115 7.78 9.85 -4.25
CA PRO A 115 8.79 8.96 -4.81
C PRO A 115 9.43 8.06 -3.73
N MET A 116 9.54 8.51 -2.47
CA MET A 116 10.03 7.67 -1.38
C MET A 116 9.05 6.54 -1.01
N LEU A 117 7.75 6.81 -0.94
CA LEU A 117 6.75 5.76 -0.74
C LEU A 117 6.75 4.74 -1.88
N VAL A 118 6.92 5.19 -3.13
CA VAL A 118 7.06 4.27 -4.27
C VAL A 118 8.34 3.45 -4.16
N LYS A 119 9.48 4.06 -3.79
CA LYS A 119 10.73 3.34 -3.52
C LYS A 119 10.56 2.34 -2.38
N ALA A 120 9.89 2.72 -1.31
CA ALA A 120 9.59 1.82 -0.19
C ALA A 120 8.78 0.61 -0.64
N CYS A 121 7.71 0.82 -1.43
CA CYS A 121 6.91 -0.25 -2.02
C CYS A 121 7.75 -1.16 -2.93
N TYR A 122 8.62 -0.60 -3.76
CA TYR A 122 9.51 -1.37 -4.63
C TYR A 122 10.50 -2.22 -3.82
N LEU A 123 11.20 -1.65 -2.85
CA LEU A 123 12.16 -2.39 -2.03
C LEU A 123 11.50 -3.44 -1.15
N TYR A 124 10.31 -3.14 -0.62
CA TYR A 124 9.48 -4.13 0.09
C TYR A 124 9.11 -5.30 -0.83
N ALA A 125 8.72 -5.01 -2.07
CA ALA A 125 8.38 -6.03 -3.04
C ALA A 125 9.58 -6.90 -3.41
N VAL A 126 10.76 -6.31 -3.60
CA VAL A 126 12.03 -7.05 -3.82
C VAL A 126 12.33 -7.96 -2.63
N ALA A 127 12.31 -7.44 -1.41
CA ALA A 127 12.61 -8.20 -0.19
C ALA A 127 11.59 -9.34 0.05
N SER A 128 10.32 -9.13 -0.34
CA SER A 128 9.24 -10.11 -0.21
C SER A 128 9.08 -11.03 -1.42
N GLN A 129 9.99 -10.98 -2.39
CA GLN A 129 9.95 -11.80 -3.63
C GLN A 129 8.66 -11.62 -4.42
N ILE A 130 8.07 -10.44 -4.39
CA ILE A 130 6.92 -10.07 -5.20
C ILE A 130 7.37 -9.83 -6.64
N ARG A 131 6.71 -10.46 -7.60
CA ARG A 131 7.02 -10.31 -9.01
C ARG A 131 6.37 -9.07 -9.65
N TRP A 132 5.14 -8.77 -9.25
CA TRP A 132 4.39 -7.67 -9.81
C TRP A 132 3.75 -6.81 -8.72
N LEU A 133 3.87 -5.50 -8.87
CA LEU A 133 3.06 -4.53 -8.14
C LEU A 133 1.89 -4.10 -9.02
N VAL A 134 0.69 -4.01 -8.43
CA VAL A 134 -0.53 -3.55 -9.11
C VAL A 134 -1.07 -2.33 -8.37
N ILE A 135 -1.58 -1.36 -9.11
CA ILE A 135 -2.15 -0.14 -8.53
C ILE A 135 -3.35 0.35 -9.36
N GLY A 136 -4.39 0.81 -8.69
CA GLY A 136 -5.48 1.56 -9.31
C GLY A 136 -5.19 3.06 -9.31
N ALA A 137 -5.30 3.72 -10.45
CA ALA A 137 -5.13 5.16 -10.57
C ALA A 137 -6.32 5.80 -11.29
N ARG A 138 -6.87 6.88 -10.70
CA ARG A 138 -8.06 7.55 -11.23
C ARG A 138 -7.73 8.82 -12.02
N SER A 139 -6.86 9.66 -11.48
CA SER A 139 -6.57 10.94 -12.12
C SER A 139 -5.54 10.80 -13.24
N PRO A 140 -5.69 11.53 -14.35
CA PRO A 140 -4.69 11.53 -15.44
C PRO A 140 -3.28 11.90 -14.95
N ALA A 141 -3.17 12.76 -13.94
CA ALA A 141 -1.88 13.14 -13.36
C ALA A 141 -1.20 11.95 -12.67
N LEU A 142 -1.94 11.17 -11.85
CA LEU A 142 -1.41 9.98 -11.19
C LEU A 142 -1.05 8.89 -12.21
N ILE A 143 -1.88 8.67 -13.22
CA ILE A 143 -1.61 7.70 -14.28
C ILE A 143 -0.30 8.05 -14.99
N ARG A 144 -0.08 9.32 -15.34
CA ARG A 144 1.20 9.78 -15.95
C ARG A 144 2.40 9.56 -15.02
N ILE A 145 2.25 9.84 -13.71
CA ILE A 145 3.31 9.62 -12.73
C ILE A 145 3.68 8.13 -12.66
N TYR A 146 2.70 7.24 -12.56
CA TYR A 146 2.98 5.80 -12.47
C TYR A 146 3.53 5.23 -13.77
N ARG A 147 3.01 5.65 -14.93
CA ARG A 147 3.61 5.28 -16.23
C ARG A 147 5.05 5.80 -16.34
N GLY A 148 5.31 7.02 -15.88
CA GLY A 148 6.66 7.57 -15.80
C GLY A 148 7.60 6.75 -14.90
N LEU A 149 7.10 6.02 -13.93
CA LEU A 149 7.86 5.10 -13.08
C LEU A 149 8.03 3.70 -13.69
N GLY A 150 7.40 3.41 -14.82
CA GLY A 150 7.48 2.11 -15.51
C GLY A 150 6.29 1.19 -15.27
N PHE A 151 5.20 1.66 -14.65
CA PHE A 151 3.93 0.93 -14.64
C PHE A 151 3.31 0.96 -16.04
N ALA A 152 2.73 -0.16 -16.45
CA ALA A 152 2.01 -0.30 -17.72
C ALA A 152 0.52 -0.61 -17.46
N ASP A 153 -0.33 -0.21 -18.41
CA ASP A 153 -1.76 -0.51 -18.33
C ASP A 153 -2.00 -2.03 -18.40
N LEU A 154 -2.63 -2.57 -17.36
CA LEU A 154 -2.87 -4.01 -17.25
C LEU A 154 -4.01 -4.48 -18.15
N LEU A 155 -5.04 -3.67 -18.33
CA LEU A 155 -6.27 -4.02 -19.06
C LEU A 155 -6.36 -3.38 -20.45
N GLY A 156 -5.27 -2.79 -20.92
CA GLY A 156 -5.19 -2.03 -22.16
C GLY A 156 -5.25 -0.52 -21.94
N GLU A 157 -4.65 0.22 -22.87
CA GLU A 157 -4.47 1.66 -22.76
C GLU A 157 -5.81 2.40 -22.66
N GLY A 158 -5.90 3.28 -21.66
CA GLY A 158 -7.08 4.13 -21.44
C GLY A 158 -8.30 3.40 -20.86
N ARG A 159 -8.26 2.07 -20.71
CA ARG A 159 -9.37 1.32 -20.15
C ARG A 159 -9.46 1.58 -18.63
N GLN A 160 -10.66 1.97 -18.21
CA GLN A 160 -10.98 2.14 -16.79
C GLN A 160 -12.05 1.14 -16.36
N VAL A 161 -11.95 0.67 -15.12
CA VAL A 161 -12.92 -0.25 -14.51
C VAL A 161 -13.35 0.30 -13.15
N PRO A 162 -14.62 0.08 -12.75
CA PRO A 162 -15.07 0.46 -11.41
C PRO A 162 -14.44 -0.45 -10.38
N LEU A 163 -13.68 0.12 -9.41
CA LEU A 163 -13.06 -0.65 -8.35
C LEU A 163 -13.94 -0.67 -7.09
N ALA A 164 -14.37 -1.85 -6.67
CA ALA A 164 -15.27 -2.05 -5.53
C ALA A 164 -14.71 -1.42 -4.24
N HIS A 165 -13.42 -1.62 -3.96
CA HIS A 165 -12.74 -1.07 -2.78
C HIS A 165 -12.51 0.45 -2.84
N ALA A 166 -12.78 1.07 -3.98
CA ALA A 166 -12.72 2.51 -4.20
C ALA A 166 -14.10 3.13 -4.45
N GLY A 167 -15.15 2.52 -3.88
CA GLY A 167 -16.52 3.01 -4.00
C GLY A 167 -17.12 2.88 -5.41
N GLY A 168 -16.65 1.94 -6.22
CA GLY A 168 -17.11 1.75 -7.60
C GLY A 168 -16.63 2.83 -8.57
N LEU A 169 -15.72 3.69 -8.16
CA LEU A 169 -15.19 4.75 -9.03
C LEU A 169 -14.28 4.16 -10.13
N PRO A 170 -14.34 4.68 -11.38
CA PRO A 170 -13.53 4.19 -12.48
C PRO A 170 -12.04 4.49 -12.26
N HIS A 171 -11.20 3.47 -12.45
CA HIS A 171 -9.73 3.54 -12.34
C HIS A 171 -9.07 2.83 -13.52
N SER A 172 -7.95 3.37 -13.99
CA SER A 172 -6.98 2.61 -14.77
C SER A 172 -6.23 1.67 -13.83
N VAL A 173 -6.12 0.40 -14.22
CA VAL A 173 -5.33 -0.60 -13.47
C VAL A 173 -3.97 -0.71 -14.13
N LEU A 174 -2.93 -0.46 -13.34
CA LEU A 174 -1.56 -0.46 -13.81
C LEU A 174 -0.76 -1.54 -13.09
N ALA A 175 0.17 -2.18 -13.81
CA ALA A 175 1.05 -3.20 -13.27
C ALA A 175 2.52 -2.83 -13.51
N PHE A 176 3.39 -3.22 -12.58
CA PHE A 176 4.82 -2.93 -12.60
C PHE A 176 5.62 -4.22 -12.36
N ASN A 177 6.52 -4.53 -13.26
CA ASN A 177 7.39 -5.71 -13.14
C ASN A 177 8.58 -5.41 -12.25
N VAL A 178 8.52 -5.87 -11.00
CA VAL A 178 9.55 -5.65 -9.98
C VAL A 178 10.90 -6.26 -10.39
N VAL A 179 10.88 -7.46 -10.96
CA VAL A 179 12.09 -8.19 -11.35
C VAL A 179 12.83 -7.53 -12.51
N ALA A 180 12.09 -6.91 -13.42
CA ALA A 180 12.66 -6.23 -14.58
C ALA A 180 13.01 -4.76 -14.32
N ALA A 181 12.54 -4.19 -13.22
CA ALA A 181 12.54 -2.74 -12.97
C ALA A 181 13.92 -2.10 -13.08
N GLU A 182 14.89 -2.59 -12.31
CA GLU A 182 16.26 -2.03 -12.30
C GLU A 182 16.88 -2.04 -13.69
N ARG A 183 16.82 -3.17 -14.41
CA ARG A 183 17.35 -3.29 -15.77
C ARG A 183 16.65 -2.35 -16.74
N THR A 184 15.33 -2.24 -16.63
CA THR A 184 14.53 -1.36 -17.49
C THR A 184 14.87 0.10 -17.25
N TRP A 185 14.93 0.53 -15.99
CA TRP A 185 15.33 1.90 -15.65
C TRP A 185 16.74 2.25 -16.09
N HIS A 186 17.69 1.32 -15.88
CA HIS A 186 19.08 1.50 -16.32
C HIS A 186 19.16 1.66 -17.85
N ALA A 187 18.56 0.73 -18.61
CA ALA A 187 18.56 0.77 -20.07
C ALA A 187 17.89 2.03 -20.63
N ALA A 188 16.81 2.49 -20.01
CA ALA A 188 16.10 3.72 -20.38
C ALA A 188 16.79 5.00 -19.90
N ARG A 189 17.90 4.93 -19.16
CA ARG A 189 18.53 6.08 -18.48
C ARG A 189 17.49 6.89 -17.70
N HIS A 190 16.65 6.19 -16.97
CA HIS A 190 15.52 6.78 -16.27
C HIS A 190 15.99 7.81 -15.24
N GLY A 191 15.38 9.01 -15.22
CA GLY A 191 15.80 10.12 -14.36
C GLY A 191 15.76 9.83 -12.86
N LEU A 192 14.93 8.85 -12.41
CA LEU A 192 14.87 8.42 -11.03
C LEU A 192 15.77 7.19 -10.72
N TYR A 193 16.54 6.68 -11.68
CA TYR A 193 17.37 5.49 -11.47
C TYR A 193 18.30 5.65 -10.26
N ASN A 194 19.03 6.76 -10.21
CA ASN A 194 19.92 7.07 -9.09
C ASN A 194 19.14 7.06 -7.75
N PHE A 195 18.01 7.76 -7.67
CA PHE A 195 17.18 7.80 -6.47
C PHE A 195 16.64 6.41 -6.07
N MET A 196 16.13 5.67 -7.03
CA MET A 196 15.46 4.39 -6.76
C MET A 196 16.46 3.27 -6.44
N VAL A 197 17.64 3.24 -7.07
CA VAL A 197 18.58 2.11 -7.06
C VAL A 197 19.91 2.46 -6.40
N GLU A 198 20.56 3.56 -6.81
CA GLU A 198 21.93 3.85 -6.43
C GLU A 198 22.09 4.64 -5.14
N THR A 199 21.01 5.30 -4.66
CA THR A 199 21.06 6.10 -3.43
C THR A 199 20.57 5.31 -2.23
N PHE A 200 21.39 5.22 -1.20
CA PHE A 200 20.99 4.71 0.11
C PHE A 200 20.30 5.84 0.90
N HIS A 201 19.14 5.54 1.47
CA HIS A 201 18.39 6.46 2.32
C HIS A 201 18.29 5.86 3.73
N PRO A 202 19.09 6.32 4.69
CA PRO A 202 19.05 5.82 6.07
C PRO A 202 17.69 6.00 6.75
N ASP A 203 16.92 6.96 6.27
CA ASP A 203 15.59 7.29 6.76
C ASP A 203 14.48 6.33 6.25
N LEU A 204 14.85 5.36 5.41
CA LEU A 204 13.94 4.31 4.92
C LEU A 204 14.14 3.03 5.73
N GLN A 205 13.18 2.71 6.60
CA GLN A 205 13.25 1.60 7.57
C GLN A 205 12.11 0.60 7.29
N LEU A 206 12.41 -0.47 6.54
CA LEU A 206 11.44 -1.49 6.13
C LEU A 206 11.62 -2.83 6.87
N THR A 207 12.44 -2.88 7.91
CA THR A 207 12.72 -4.10 8.68
C THR A 207 11.72 -4.30 9.82
N GLY A 208 11.30 -5.55 10.04
CA GLY A 208 10.42 -6.00 11.13
C GLY A 208 8.97 -6.23 10.68
N GLU A 209 8.32 -7.19 11.34
CA GLU A 209 6.91 -7.51 11.14
C GLU A 209 6.01 -6.55 11.95
N PRO A 210 4.76 -6.30 11.50
CA PRO A 210 3.78 -5.54 12.28
C PRO A 210 3.38 -6.30 13.55
N GLU A 211 3.28 -5.62 14.68
CA GLU A 211 2.92 -6.22 15.98
C GLU A 211 1.45 -6.66 16.08
N PHE A 212 0.60 -6.31 15.11
CA PHE A 212 -0.85 -6.61 15.17
C PHE A 212 -1.21 -8.02 14.72
N ALA A 213 -0.32 -8.77 14.08
CA ALA A 213 -0.62 -10.13 13.62
C ALA A 213 -0.99 -11.04 14.80
N GLU A 214 -0.39 -10.84 15.97
CA GLU A 214 -0.71 -11.58 17.18
C GLU A 214 -2.01 -11.13 17.86
N ALA A 215 -2.32 -9.83 17.82
CA ALA A 215 -3.52 -9.27 18.45
C ALA A 215 -4.83 -9.71 17.75
N VAL A 216 -4.81 -9.89 16.43
CA VAL A 216 -5.99 -10.36 15.67
C VAL A 216 -6.27 -11.84 15.93
N VAL A 217 -5.24 -12.67 16.05
CA VAL A 217 -5.38 -14.09 16.38
C VAL A 217 -5.96 -14.24 17.79
N ALA A 218 -5.48 -13.47 18.75
CA ALA A 218 -6.01 -13.51 20.13
C ALA A 218 -7.47 -13.05 20.25
N GLN A 219 -7.96 -12.16 19.40
CA GLN A 219 -9.36 -11.73 19.38
C GLN A 219 -10.30 -12.72 18.69
N THR A 220 -9.81 -13.53 17.75
CA THR A 220 -10.62 -14.57 17.09
C THR A 220 -10.79 -15.81 17.97
N ASP A 221 -9.87 -16.07 18.91
CA ASP A 221 -9.94 -17.20 19.85
C ASP A 221 -10.69 -16.86 21.15
N ALA A 222 -11.11 -15.62 21.37
CA ALA A 222 -11.91 -15.26 22.53
C ALA A 222 -13.31 -15.90 22.43
N PRO A 223 -13.77 -16.69 23.44
CA PRO A 223 -15.08 -17.32 23.41
C PRO A 223 -16.16 -16.25 23.32
N ARG A 224 -17.07 -16.37 22.35
CA ARG A 224 -18.20 -15.46 22.16
C ARG A 224 -19.00 -15.38 23.47
N PRO A 225 -19.22 -14.22 24.07
CA PRO A 225 -20.07 -14.08 25.23
C PRO A 225 -21.52 -14.42 24.83
N GLY A 226 -22.04 -15.56 25.30
CA GLY A 226 -23.42 -15.94 25.06
C GLY A 226 -23.75 -17.42 24.78
N ALA A 227 -22.78 -18.31 24.75
CA ALA A 227 -23.06 -19.74 24.68
C ALA A 227 -23.62 -20.26 26.03
N ARG A 228 -24.95 -20.42 26.11
CA ARG A 228 -25.60 -21.08 27.28
C ARG A 228 -25.10 -22.50 27.40
N PRO A 229 -24.74 -22.97 28.61
CA PRO A 229 -24.38 -24.37 28.82
C PRO A 229 -25.60 -25.25 28.55
N GLN A 230 -25.47 -26.23 27.65
CA GLN A 230 -26.45 -27.29 27.48
C GLN A 230 -26.39 -28.20 28.70
N LEU A 231 -27.46 -28.20 29.50
CA LEU A 231 -27.68 -29.15 30.58
C LEU A 231 -27.74 -30.56 29.98
N ARG A 232 -26.74 -31.38 30.26
CA ARG A 232 -26.81 -32.83 30.04
C ARG A 232 -27.92 -33.40 30.92
N LYS A 233 -28.99 -33.96 30.31
CA LYS A 233 -29.91 -34.83 30.96
C LYS A 233 -29.19 -36.14 31.27
N VAL A 234 -29.07 -36.44 32.56
CA VAL A 234 -28.70 -37.78 33.07
C VAL A 234 -29.97 -38.60 33.09
N ALA A 235 -29.96 -39.71 32.37
CA ALA A 235 -30.94 -40.78 32.51
C ALA A 235 -30.38 -41.85 33.42
#